data_a0b2dc7f463d9c9a7b0d0d0a9f33023e
#
_entry.id   a0b2dc7f463d9c9a7b0d0d0a9f33023e
#
_cell.length_a   1.000
_cell.length_b   1.000
_cell.length_c   1.000
_cell.angle_alpha   90.00
_cell.angle_beta   90.00
_cell.angle_gamma   90.00
#
_symmetry.space_group_name_H-M   'P 1'
#
loop_
_entity.id
_entity.type
_entity.pdbx_description
1 polymer ?
#
loop_
_entity_poly.entity_id
_entity_poly.type
_entity_poly.pdbx_seq_one_letter_code
_entity_poly.pdbx_strand_id
1 'polypeptide(L)'
;MNQTINKYSKQIIIVNSIFILFWLTISIFPFIWTLWGSFKVKADFFSRADWTYALSGFNTLIETGATTTFKAYLESWTEGEFGRATMNTMIVTVSVVSISLFLGTLGAYALSRSTFKYTFYILIIALIFRAMPHITLVSGYLFPFFQLNIWGILPTTIIVLAVSYTHLTLPTMQV
;
A
#
# COMPACT_ATOMS: atom_id res chain seq x y z
N MET A 1 17.45 -3.40 45.35
CA MET A 1 17.00 -4.20 44.18
C MET A 1 16.07 -3.43 43.26
N ASN A 2 15.13 -2.62 43.75
CA ASN A 2 14.20 -1.86 42.89
C ASN A 2 14.81 -0.72 42.07
N GLN A 3 15.89 -0.09 42.50
CA GLN A 3 16.51 1.04 41.78
C GLN A 3 17.31 0.59 40.54
N THR A 4 17.93 -0.58 40.57
CA THR A 4 18.68 -1.15 39.46
C THR A 4 17.75 -1.59 38.33
N ILE A 5 16.64 -2.20 38.67
CA ILE A 5 15.60 -2.61 37.69
C ILE A 5 15.04 -1.38 36.95
N ASN A 6 14.81 -0.28 37.66
CA ASN A 6 14.28 0.95 37.05
C ASN A 6 15.30 1.65 36.14
N LYS A 7 16.61 1.55 36.41
CA LYS A 7 17.66 2.09 35.55
C LYS A 7 17.79 1.30 34.23
N TYR A 8 17.78 -0.01 34.29
CA TYR A 8 17.82 -0.87 33.07
C TYR A 8 16.56 -0.71 32.20
N SER A 9 15.39 -0.58 32.83
CA SER A 9 14.14 -0.30 32.14
C SER A 9 14.21 1.02 31.36
N LYS A 10 14.75 2.09 31.93
CA LYS A 10 14.91 3.38 31.25
C LYS A 10 15.89 3.30 30.06
N GLN A 11 17.01 2.60 30.23
CA GLN A 11 17.99 2.42 29.14
C GLN A 11 17.41 1.63 27.99
N ILE A 12 16.68 0.56 28.26
CA ILE A 12 15.99 -0.24 27.21
C ILE A 12 14.96 0.61 26.45
N ILE A 13 14.19 1.42 27.17
CA ILE A 13 13.22 2.34 26.55
C ILE A 13 13.93 3.33 25.62
N ILE A 14 15.04 3.92 26.07
CA ILE A 14 15.80 4.88 25.27
C ILE A 14 16.36 4.20 23.99
N VAL A 15 16.98 3.04 24.13
CA VAL A 15 17.52 2.29 22.98
C VAL A 15 16.42 1.92 21.99
N ASN A 16 15.30 1.40 22.47
CA ASN A 16 14.16 1.07 21.64
C ASN A 16 13.58 2.31 20.94
N SER A 17 13.50 3.43 21.65
CA SER A 17 13.00 4.68 21.05
C SER A 17 13.92 5.20 19.95
N ILE A 18 15.23 5.13 20.14
CA ILE A 18 16.21 5.49 19.11
C ILE A 18 16.07 4.58 17.88
N PHE A 19 15.94 3.28 18.12
CA PHE A 19 15.76 2.30 17.04
C PHE A 19 14.46 2.54 16.25
N ILE A 20 13.35 2.79 16.95
CA ILE A 20 12.06 3.11 16.32
C ILE A 20 12.17 4.43 15.54
N LEU A 21 12.79 5.46 16.10
CA LEU A 21 12.97 6.75 15.43
C LEU A 21 13.81 6.60 14.15
N PHE A 22 14.87 5.81 14.20
CA PHE A 22 15.73 5.53 13.05
C PHE A 22 14.92 4.84 11.91
N TRP A 23 14.19 3.79 12.25
CA TRP A 23 13.34 3.10 11.26
C TRP A 23 12.23 3.98 10.72
N LEU A 24 11.61 4.78 11.59
CA LEU A 24 10.58 5.73 11.18
C LEU A 24 11.13 6.75 10.19
N THR A 25 12.33 7.28 10.44
CA THR A 25 12.99 8.25 9.55
C THR A 25 13.26 7.63 8.17
N ILE A 26 13.81 6.42 8.12
CA ILE A 26 14.03 5.70 6.87
C ILE A 26 12.71 5.43 6.13
N SER A 27 11.68 5.04 6.85
CA SER A 27 10.37 4.71 6.26
C SER A 27 9.64 5.95 5.73
N ILE A 28 9.76 7.09 6.40
CA ILE A 28 9.11 8.34 5.99
C ILE A 28 9.89 9.06 4.88
N PHE A 29 11.22 8.88 4.83
CA PHE A 29 12.08 9.57 3.87
C PHE A 29 11.59 9.52 2.42
N PRO A 30 11.24 8.35 1.82
CA PRO A 30 10.78 8.29 0.43
C PRO A 30 9.47 9.09 0.21
N PHE A 31 8.59 9.16 1.19
CA PHE A 31 7.37 9.95 1.10
C PHE A 31 7.66 11.45 1.11
N ILE A 32 8.53 11.90 2.02
CA ILE A 32 8.97 13.31 2.08
C ILE A 32 9.69 13.66 0.78
N TRP A 33 10.56 12.79 0.29
CA TRP A 33 11.30 13.00 -0.95
C TRP A 33 10.36 13.12 -2.17
N THR A 34 9.37 12.24 -2.26
CA THR A 34 8.36 12.27 -3.34
C THR A 34 7.52 13.55 -3.26
N LEU A 35 7.06 13.90 -2.06
CA LEU A 35 6.33 15.14 -1.83
C LEU A 35 7.18 16.35 -2.20
N TRP A 36 8.44 16.40 -1.77
CA TRP A 36 9.39 17.45 -2.14
C TRP A 36 9.60 17.53 -3.66
N GLY A 37 9.79 16.37 -4.30
CA GLY A 37 9.96 16.27 -5.75
C GLY A 37 8.75 16.77 -6.54
N SER A 38 7.54 16.60 -6.00
CA SER A 38 6.30 17.06 -6.65
C SER A 38 6.18 18.58 -6.76
N PHE A 39 6.93 19.29 -5.94
CA PHE A 39 7.03 20.77 -5.99
C PHE A 39 8.11 21.27 -6.94
N LYS A 40 8.85 20.42 -7.61
CA LYS A 40 9.90 20.81 -8.54
C LYS A 40 9.39 20.94 -9.97
N VAL A 41 9.94 21.90 -10.69
CA VAL A 41 9.71 22.03 -12.13
C VAL A 41 10.42 20.88 -12.84
N LYS A 42 9.83 20.34 -13.90
CA LYS A 42 10.34 19.19 -14.66
C LYS A 42 11.80 19.38 -15.12
N ALA A 43 12.16 20.59 -15.55
CA ALA A 43 13.52 20.93 -15.94
C ALA A 43 14.52 20.76 -14.79
N ASP A 44 14.12 21.13 -13.57
CA ASP A 44 14.97 21.07 -12.39
C ASP A 44 15.12 19.66 -11.84
N PHE A 45 14.12 18.81 -12.05
CA PHE A 45 14.17 17.42 -11.60
C PHE A 45 15.21 16.59 -12.37
N PHE A 46 15.45 16.92 -13.63
CA PHE A 46 16.34 16.15 -14.52
C PHE A 46 17.67 16.86 -14.84
N SER A 47 17.85 18.12 -14.44
CA SER A 47 18.94 18.94 -14.98
C SER A 47 20.30 18.75 -14.31
N ARG A 48 20.41 18.25 -13.09
CA ARG A 48 21.69 18.02 -12.41
C ARG A 48 21.60 17.00 -11.28
N ALA A 49 22.65 16.18 -11.21
CA ALA A 49 22.88 15.20 -10.13
C ALA A 49 23.47 15.81 -8.84
N ASP A 50 23.38 17.12 -8.65
CA ASP A 50 23.96 17.79 -7.50
C ASP A 50 22.97 17.75 -6.33
N TRP A 51 23.37 17.10 -5.23
CA TRP A 51 22.52 16.96 -4.05
C TRP A 51 22.17 18.31 -3.40
N THR A 52 23.03 19.33 -3.57
CA THR A 52 22.76 20.71 -3.14
C THR A 52 21.59 21.31 -3.89
N TYR A 53 21.46 20.98 -5.17
CA TYR A 53 20.36 21.38 -6.01
C TYR A 53 19.04 20.64 -5.65
N ALA A 54 19.15 19.39 -5.20
CA ALA A 54 18.02 18.66 -4.69
C ALA A 54 17.35 19.36 -3.49
N LEU A 55 18.14 20.05 -2.67
CA LEU A 55 17.67 20.83 -1.52
C LEU A 55 17.28 22.28 -1.89
N SER A 56 17.75 22.82 -3.03
CA SER A 56 17.52 24.19 -3.47
C SER A 56 16.17 24.44 -4.14
N GLY A 57 15.31 23.43 -4.25
CA GLY A 57 13.98 23.53 -4.88
C GLY A 57 13.05 24.61 -4.30
N PHE A 58 13.38 25.19 -3.14
CA PHE A 58 12.71 26.37 -2.62
C PHE A 58 13.04 27.64 -3.38
N ASN A 59 14.24 27.76 -3.93
CA ASN A 59 14.65 28.96 -4.68
C ASN A 59 13.89 29.04 -6.01
N THR A 60 13.68 27.91 -6.68
CA THR A 60 12.88 27.85 -7.92
C THR A 60 11.41 28.17 -7.68
N LEU A 61 10.86 27.78 -6.52
CA LEU A 61 9.52 28.18 -6.10
C LEU A 61 9.38 29.69 -5.91
N ILE A 62 10.44 30.32 -5.38
CA ILE A 62 10.46 31.78 -5.16
C ILE A 62 10.69 32.51 -6.49
N GLU A 63 11.56 32.02 -7.36
CA GLU A 63 11.92 32.65 -8.64
C GLU A 63 10.82 32.50 -9.70
N THR A 64 10.14 31.33 -9.77
CA THR A 64 9.10 31.05 -10.78
C THR A 64 7.68 31.33 -10.30
N GLY A 65 7.49 31.65 -9.03
CA GLY A 65 6.21 31.86 -8.40
C GLY A 65 5.46 30.57 -8.06
N ALA A 66 4.70 30.58 -6.96
CA ALA A 66 3.93 29.44 -6.47
C ALA A 66 2.90 28.89 -7.49
N THR A 67 2.54 29.68 -8.48
CA THR A 67 1.60 29.34 -9.54
C THR A 67 2.07 28.21 -10.47
N THR A 68 3.38 28.05 -10.68
CA THR A 68 3.92 27.01 -11.55
C THR A 68 3.89 25.63 -10.92
N THR A 69 3.99 25.54 -9.63
CA THR A 69 3.97 24.27 -8.88
C THR A 69 2.54 23.70 -8.80
N PHE A 70 1.57 24.53 -8.51
CA PHE A 70 0.17 24.14 -8.49
C PHE A 70 -0.40 23.86 -9.90
N LYS A 71 0.20 24.44 -10.92
CA LYS A 71 -0.18 24.22 -12.31
C LYS A 71 -0.03 22.74 -12.71
N ALA A 72 1.06 22.07 -12.32
CA ALA A 72 1.25 20.65 -12.59
C ALA A 72 0.17 19.76 -11.94
N TYR A 73 -0.27 20.09 -10.73
CA TYR A 73 -1.38 19.40 -10.08
C TYR A 73 -2.72 19.64 -10.80
N LEU A 74 -2.96 20.87 -11.21
CA LEU A 74 -4.18 21.26 -11.94
C LEU A 74 -4.22 20.58 -13.32
N GLU A 75 -3.12 20.62 -14.06
CA GLU A 75 -2.99 19.94 -15.36
C GLU A 75 -3.18 18.43 -15.24
N SER A 76 -2.60 17.78 -14.22
CA SER A 76 -2.80 16.35 -13.96
C SER A 76 -4.27 16.03 -13.68
N TRP A 77 -4.97 16.92 -12.98
CA TRP A 77 -6.38 16.73 -12.66
C TRP A 77 -7.30 16.94 -13.86
N THR A 78 -7.05 17.98 -14.66
CA THR A 78 -7.91 18.38 -15.78
C THR A 78 -7.58 17.68 -17.08
N GLU A 79 -6.29 17.58 -17.42
CA GLU A 79 -5.83 17.03 -18.71
C GLU A 79 -5.37 15.58 -18.61
N GLY A 80 -4.85 15.18 -17.44
CA GLY A 80 -4.31 13.83 -17.18
C GLY A 80 -5.33 12.76 -16.82
N GLU A 81 -6.63 13.03 -16.92
CA GLU A 81 -7.71 12.13 -16.47
C GLU A 81 -7.55 11.60 -15.03
N PHE A 82 -6.75 12.28 -14.20
CA PHE A 82 -6.43 11.85 -12.83
C PHE A 82 -7.68 11.75 -11.96
N GLY A 83 -8.65 12.65 -12.14
CA GLY A 83 -9.93 12.60 -11.45
C GLY A 83 -10.70 11.30 -11.75
N ARG A 84 -10.73 10.88 -13.02
CA ARG A 84 -11.37 9.63 -13.44
C ARG A 84 -10.65 8.40 -12.88
N ALA A 85 -9.31 8.40 -12.96
CA ALA A 85 -8.50 7.32 -12.39
C ALA A 85 -8.68 7.20 -10.87
N THR A 86 -8.76 8.33 -10.16
CA THR A 86 -9.01 8.38 -8.72
C THR A 86 -10.38 7.80 -8.36
N MET A 87 -11.43 8.18 -9.08
CA MET A 87 -12.78 7.64 -8.86
C MET A 87 -12.82 6.13 -9.12
N ASN A 88 -12.22 5.65 -10.19
CA ASN A 88 -12.12 4.22 -10.47
C ASN A 88 -11.39 3.47 -9.34
N THR A 89 -10.27 4.01 -8.88
CA THR A 89 -9.50 3.44 -7.76
C THR A 89 -10.31 3.43 -6.48
N MET A 90 -11.05 4.49 -6.16
CA MET A 90 -11.94 4.52 -5.00
C MET A 90 -13.03 3.44 -5.07
N ILE A 91 -13.71 3.32 -6.22
CA ILE A 91 -14.75 2.30 -6.42
C ILE A 91 -14.16 0.90 -6.23
N VAL A 92 -13.02 0.63 -6.87
CA VAL A 92 -12.33 -0.67 -6.74
C VAL A 92 -11.94 -0.93 -5.29
N THR A 93 -11.29 0.01 -4.63
CA THR A 93 -10.80 -0.16 -3.26
C THR A 93 -11.93 -0.41 -2.27
N VAL A 94 -12.98 0.42 -2.29
CA VAL A 94 -14.13 0.26 -1.38
C VAL A 94 -14.81 -1.09 -1.63
N SER A 95 -15.03 -1.46 -2.88
CA SER A 95 -15.66 -2.73 -3.23
C SER A 95 -14.83 -3.93 -2.79
N VAL A 96 -13.53 -3.92 -3.09
CA VAL A 96 -12.60 -5.01 -2.74
C VAL A 96 -12.51 -5.18 -1.23
N VAL A 97 -12.31 -4.09 -0.49
CA VAL A 97 -12.21 -4.12 0.97
C VAL A 97 -13.50 -4.64 1.60
N SER A 98 -14.65 -4.15 1.15
CA SER A 98 -15.96 -4.57 1.68
C SER A 98 -16.20 -6.07 1.43
N ILE A 99 -15.99 -6.54 0.21
CA ILE A 99 -16.17 -7.96 -0.15
C ILE A 99 -15.18 -8.84 0.61
N SER A 100 -13.90 -8.45 0.66
CA SER A 100 -12.86 -9.23 1.33
C SER A 100 -13.08 -9.33 2.84
N LEU A 101 -13.46 -8.23 3.49
CA LEU A 101 -13.79 -8.25 4.91
C LEU A 101 -15.04 -9.11 5.19
N PHE A 102 -16.08 -8.97 4.39
CA PHE A 102 -17.30 -9.75 4.55
C PHE A 102 -17.04 -11.25 4.40
N LEU A 103 -16.43 -11.66 3.28
CA LEU A 103 -16.13 -13.06 3.03
C LEU A 103 -15.07 -13.60 4.01
N GLY A 104 -14.04 -12.81 4.32
CA GLY A 104 -12.99 -13.19 5.26
C GLY A 104 -13.51 -13.39 6.67
N THR A 105 -14.38 -12.52 7.17
CA THR A 105 -14.98 -12.68 8.50
C THR A 105 -15.92 -13.88 8.57
N LEU A 106 -16.74 -14.10 7.55
CA LEU A 106 -17.60 -15.30 7.47
C LEU A 106 -16.78 -16.58 7.44
N GLY A 107 -15.73 -16.61 6.61
CA GLY A 107 -14.84 -17.77 6.51
C GLY A 107 -14.08 -18.04 7.81
N ALA A 108 -13.51 -17.02 8.43
CA ALA A 108 -12.83 -17.14 9.72
C ALA A 108 -13.78 -17.62 10.82
N TYR A 109 -14.98 -17.07 10.87
CA TYR A 109 -16.00 -17.52 11.82
C TYR A 109 -16.40 -18.99 11.61
N ALA A 110 -16.66 -19.39 10.37
CA ALA A 110 -16.99 -20.76 10.04
C ALA A 110 -15.87 -21.74 10.42
N LEU A 111 -14.61 -21.39 10.13
CA LEU A 111 -13.46 -22.22 10.48
C LEU A 111 -13.23 -22.30 11.99
N SER A 112 -13.40 -21.19 12.73
CA SER A 112 -13.19 -21.16 14.18
C SER A 112 -14.23 -21.96 14.95
N ARG A 113 -15.44 -22.13 14.41
CA ARG A 113 -16.54 -22.94 15.00
C ARG A 113 -16.61 -24.34 14.45
N SER A 114 -15.83 -24.65 13.44
CA SER A 114 -15.85 -25.96 12.78
C SER A 114 -15.21 -27.03 13.67
N THR A 115 -15.94 -28.08 13.91
CA THR A 115 -15.43 -29.35 14.51
C THR A 115 -14.92 -30.33 13.46
N PHE A 116 -14.84 -29.88 12.20
CA PHE A 116 -14.44 -30.71 11.07
C PHE A 116 -12.94 -31.02 11.12
N LYS A 117 -12.62 -32.32 11.10
CA LYS A 117 -11.23 -32.79 11.27
C LYS A 117 -10.22 -32.26 10.23
N TYR A 118 -10.70 -31.78 9.08
CA TYR A 118 -9.86 -31.25 8.03
C TYR A 118 -9.67 -29.73 8.08
N THR A 119 -10.25 -29.05 9.07
CA THR A 119 -10.11 -27.57 9.23
C THR A 119 -8.65 -27.15 9.27
N PHE A 120 -7.79 -27.93 9.92
CA PHE A 120 -6.35 -27.68 9.97
C PHE A 120 -5.70 -27.68 8.57
N TYR A 121 -6.07 -28.63 7.71
CA TYR A 121 -5.53 -28.68 6.34
C TYR A 121 -6.01 -27.49 5.50
N ILE A 122 -7.26 -27.06 5.66
CA ILE A 122 -7.78 -25.87 4.99
C ILE A 122 -6.97 -24.64 5.37
N LEU A 123 -6.62 -24.49 6.66
CA LEU A 123 -5.77 -23.41 7.14
C LEU A 123 -4.35 -23.46 6.54
N ILE A 124 -3.74 -24.64 6.48
CA ILE A 124 -2.41 -24.80 5.85
C ILE A 124 -2.48 -24.41 4.38
N ILE A 125 -3.49 -24.87 3.64
CA ILE A 125 -3.67 -24.53 2.23
C ILE A 125 -3.82 -23.00 2.07
N ALA A 126 -4.62 -22.35 2.91
CA ALA A 126 -4.77 -20.90 2.90
C ALA A 126 -3.45 -20.16 3.18
N LEU A 127 -2.63 -20.67 4.10
CA LEU A 127 -1.29 -20.15 4.38
C LEU A 127 -0.33 -20.32 3.19
N ILE A 128 -0.38 -21.45 2.49
CA ILE A 128 0.41 -21.69 1.28
C ILE A 128 0.04 -20.67 0.19
N PHE A 129 -1.26 -20.46 -0.06
CA PHE A 129 -1.71 -19.45 -1.01
C PHE A 129 -1.25 -18.04 -0.63
N ARG A 130 -1.23 -17.72 0.67
CA ARG A 130 -0.70 -16.45 1.17
C ARG A 130 0.79 -16.27 0.90
N ALA A 131 1.57 -17.37 0.94
CA ALA A 131 3.01 -17.33 0.68
C ALA A 131 3.34 -17.15 -0.81
N MET A 132 2.37 -17.37 -1.71
CA MET A 132 2.59 -17.19 -3.15
C MET A 132 2.62 -15.69 -3.51
N PRO A 133 3.56 -15.27 -4.38
CA PRO A 133 3.58 -13.90 -4.89
C PRO A 133 2.27 -13.59 -5.64
N HIS A 134 1.66 -12.43 -5.34
CA HIS A 134 0.39 -12.01 -5.97
C HIS A 134 0.45 -12.00 -7.50
N ILE A 135 1.62 -11.66 -8.07
CA ILE A 135 1.81 -11.60 -9.51
C ILE A 135 1.58 -12.94 -10.20
N THR A 136 1.89 -14.06 -9.53
CA THR A 136 1.66 -15.41 -10.07
C THR A 136 0.18 -15.77 -10.08
N LEU A 137 -0.58 -15.32 -9.10
CA LEU A 137 -2.03 -15.50 -9.06
C LEU A 137 -2.72 -14.68 -10.15
N VAL A 138 -2.31 -13.43 -10.33
CA VAL A 138 -2.84 -12.54 -11.36
C VAL A 138 -2.67 -13.13 -12.75
N SER A 139 -1.49 -13.71 -13.06
CA SER A 139 -1.25 -14.33 -14.38
C SER A 139 -2.20 -15.50 -14.66
N GLY A 140 -2.58 -16.26 -13.65
CA GLY A 140 -3.56 -17.35 -13.78
C GLY A 140 -4.98 -16.88 -14.13
N TYR A 141 -5.39 -15.72 -13.65
CA TYR A 141 -6.71 -15.14 -13.95
C TYR A 141 -6.76 -14.40 -15.27
N LEU A 142 -5.63 -13.95 -15.81
CA LEU A 142 -5.57 -13.21 -17.07
C LEU A 142 -6.15 -14.00 -18.23
N PHE A 143 -5.76 -15.25 -18.39
CA PHE A 143 -6.13 -16.07 -19.53
C PHE A 143 -7.65 -16.22 -19.72
N PRO A 144 -8.45 -16.68 -18.72
CA PRO A 144 -9.90 -16.78 -18.88
C PRO A 144 -10.59 -15.44 -19.10
N PHE A 145 -10.08 -14.34 -18.53
CA PHE A 145 -10.68 -13.02 -18.73
C PHE A 145 -10.44 -12.46 -20.13
N PHE A 146 -9.27 -12.77 -20.73
CA PHE A 146 -9.03 -12.45 -22.12
C PHE A 146 -9.94 -13.25 -23.07
N GLN A 147 -10.12 -14.54 -22.81
CA GLN A 147 -11.01 -15.38 -23.61
C GLN A 147 -12.47 -14.92 -23.56
N LEU A 148 -12.92 -14.42 -22.42
CA LEU A 148 -14.29 -13.93 -22.23
C LEU A 148 -14.48 -12.47 -22.69
N ASN A 149 -13.42 -11.79 -23.16
CA ASN A 149 -13.44 -10.37 -23.53
C ASN A 149 -13.92 -9.41 -22.40
N ILE A 150 -13.73 -9.80 -21.16
CA ILE A 150 -14.09 -9.00 -19.97
C ILE A 150 -12.88 -8.40 -19.27
N TRP A 151 -11.71 -8.46 -19.90
CA TRP A 151 -10.50 -7.85 -19.38
C TRP A 151 -10.58 -6.32 -19.42
N GLY A 152 -10.08 -5.68 -18.36
CA GLY A 152 -10.01 -4.22 -18.28
C GLY A 152 -11.27 -3.52 -17.79
N ILE A 153 -12.35 -4.25 -17.52
CA ILE A 153 -13.55 -3.68 -16.92
C ILE A 153 -13.46 -3.69 -15.37
N LEU A 154 -14.04 -2.67 -14.73
CA LEU A 154 -14.02 -2.52 -13.27
C LEU A 154 -14.50 -3.77 -12.51
N PRO A 155 -15.62 -4.43 -12.86
CA PRO A 155 -16.06 -5.63 -12.14
C PRO A 155 -15.05 -6.76 -12.14
N THR A 156 -14.35 -6.99 -13.23
CA THR A 156 -13.31 -8.02 -13.34
C THR A 156 -12.16 -7.73 -12.38
N THR A 157 -11.68 -6.50 -12.36
CA THR A 157 -10.62 -6.05 -11.46
C THR A 157 -11.04 -6.23 -9.98
N ILE A 158 -12.28 -5.87 -9.65
CA ILE A 158 -12.83 -6.03 -8.29
C ILE A 158 -12.87 -7.51 -7.89
N ILE A 159 -13.37 -8.39 -8.75
CA ILE A 159 -13.46 -9.83 -8.47
C ILE A 159 -12.06 -10.43 -8.24
N VAL A 160 -11.11 -10.17 -9.14
CA VAL A 160 -9.74 -10.71 -9.03
C VAL A 160 -9.08 -10.27 -7.74
N LEU A 161 -9.14 -8.97 -7.44
CA LEU A 161 -8.54 -8.44 -6.21
C LEU A 161 -9.26 -8.93 -4.97
N ALA A 162 -10.60 -8.97 -4.94
CA ALA A 162 -11.35 -9.47 -3.80
C ALA A 162 -11.02 -10.93 -3.50
N VAL A 163 -10.96 -11.80 -4.51
CA VAL A 163 -10.56 -13.20 -4.33
C VAL A 163 -9.14 -13.31 -3.79
N SER A 164 -8.19 -12.57 -4.37
CA SER A 164 -6.79 -12.57 -3.91
C SER A 164 -6.66 -12.12 -2.45
N TYR A 165 -7.36 -11.05 -2.06
CA TYR A 165 -7.30 -10.53 -0.68
C TYR A 165 -8.05 -11.40 0.32
N THR A 166 -9.15 -12.06 -0.03
CA THR A 166 -9.85 -12.98 0.88
C THR A 166 -8.98 -14.16 1.28
N HIS A 167 -8.22 -14.72 0.34
CA HIS A 167 -7.26 -15.79 0.64
C HIS A 167 -6.13 -15.34 1.57
N LEU A 168 -5.79 -14.03 1.56
CA LEU A 168 -4.78 -13.45 2.46
C LEU A 168 -5.31 -13.17 3.87
N THR A 169 -6.57 -12.77 4.00
CA THR A 169 -7.12 -12.32 5.29
C THR A 169 -7.62 -13.46 6.17
N LEU A 170 -8.07 -14.56 5.57
CA LEU A 170 -8.59 -15.73 6.30
C LEU A 170 -7.65 -16.23 7.42
N PRO A 171 -6.34 -16.41 7.21
CA PRO A 171 -5.46 -16.92 8.26
C PRO A 171 -5.15 -15.90 9.36
N THR A 172 -5.23 -14.59 9.07
CA THR A 172 -4.88 -13.53 10.04
C THR A 172 -5.97 -13.25 11.06
N MET A 173 -7.22 -13.59 10.75
CA MET A 173 -8.35 -13.39 11.66
C MET A 173 -8.51 -14.48 12.71
N GLN A 174 -7.70 -15.53 12.67
CA GLN A 174 -7.77 -16.66 13.60
C GLN A 174 -6.74 -16.61 14.74
N VAL A 175 -5.88 -15.60 14.73
CA VAL A 175 -4.92 -15.32 15.80
C VAL A 175 -5.53 -14.24 16.71
#